data_9ad4f0ac42126249658667a53f2c8f55
#
_entry.id   9ad4f0ac42126249658667a53f2c8f55
#
_cell.length_a   1.000
_cell.length_b   1.000
_cell.length_c   1.000
_cell.angle_alpha   90.00
_cell.angle_beta   90.00
_cell.angle_gamma   90.00
#
_symmetry.space_group_name_H-M   'P 1'
#
loop_
_entity.id
_entity.type
_entity.pdbx_description
1 polymer ?
#
loop_
_entity_poly.entity_id
_entity_poly.type
_entity_poly.pdbx_seq_one_letter_code
_entity_poly.pdbx_strand_id
1 'polypeptide(L)'
;MPTLKASQLGIAKIRQARNEKGWSWNVDEDDTCLLEASRVLVSHKNWLDGGPYAEGISGGTWKRFLGGKQPISAAAFKAYCQVLGLNWEEVVERRRSSIPTKTHQDWGEAIDISTFYGRTTELAQLEQWIVVECCHLVAVLGMGGIGKTALCAKLAETIQPSFEYLIWRSLRNAPPIEDILADWLKFLSDGLKTDLPETVDGQMSQLMEALQAHRCLLILDDWETVMRGGELAGQYRAGDENYGKLIRRVGEARHQSCLLLISREKPIEVSSLAGTTLPVRELKLKGLQHEDGKKLLATKGFSRLKGGSEELIQLYRGNPLALKIIGTTIQEIFNGDIDELLDQSTLVIGDILPSLLNQHFERLSTLEMGIVYCLAIANRPLSLLKLKVDLQFSVSSLSKLVPALESLKRRSLLEKESSRAGNEATFTLQPVVMKYVINQLIEQVCQDIMATVVTQSVSKLGILRTHALVKEEATTEVKQIQIRLILTRIVDRLYLTSTGVNPLEEQLNQVLLMLQQHSTQAVGYAPTNILNLLDVIEGKLQR
;
A
#
# COMPACT_ATOMS: atom_id res chain seq x y z
N MET A 1 20.13 7.18 42.71
CA MET A 1 20.83 6.83 41.43
C MET A 1 19.81 6.28 40.44
N PRO A 2 19.89 6.63 39.17
CA PRO A 2 18.98 6.07 38.16
C PRO A 2 19.13 4.55 38.08
N THR A 3 18.01 3.84 37.98
CA THR A 3 17.99 2.38 37.86
C THR A 3 17.40 1.96 36.53
N LEU A 4 17.89 0.85 35.95
CA LEU A 4 17.45 0.27 34.70
C LEU A 4 17.05 -1.19 34.90
N LYS A 5 16.18 -1.70 34.02
CA LYS A 5 15.67 -3.07 34.01
C LYS A 5 15.59 -3.54 32.56
N ALA A 6 15.82 -4.82 32.32
CA ALA A 6 15.73 -5.40 30.97
C ALA A 6 14.26 -5.60 30.53
N SER A 7 13.97 -5.34 29.27
CA SER A 7 12.71 -5.69 28.60
C SER A 7 12.61 -7.20 28.41
N GLN A 8 11.42 -7.74 28.10
CA GLN A 8 11.28 -9.19 27.79
C GLN A 8 12.15 -9.61 26.59
N LEU A 9 12.21 -8.79 25.53
CA LEU A 9 13.11 -9.01 24.40
C LEU A 9 14.58 -8.88 24.81
N GLY A 10 14.89 -7.90 25.65
CA GLY A 10 16.21 -7.70 26.23
C GLY A 10 16.68 -8.90 27.03
N ILE A 11 15.80 -9.54 27.82
CA ILE A 11 16.13 -10.77 28.57
C ILE A 11 16.50 -11.91 27.60
N ALA A 12 15.82 -12.07 26.47
CA ALA A 12 16.16 -13.07 25.47
C ALA A 12 17.57 -12.82 24.88
N LYS A 13 17.88 -11.56 24.50
CA LYS A 13 19.21 -11.17 24.01
C LYS A 13 20.31 -11.39 25.07
N ILE A 14 20.05 -11.03 26.33
CA ILE A 14 20.97 -11.27 27.45
C ILE A 14 21.27 -12.76 27.61
N ARG A 15 20.24 -13.61 27.57
CA ARG A 15 20.39 -15.06 27.71
C ARG A 15 21.23 -15.66 26.57
N GLN A 16 20.98 -15.21 25.35
CA GLN A 16 21.72 -15.64 24.18
C GLN A 16 23.19 -15.23 24.30
N ALA A 17 23.50 -13.96 24.52
CA ALA A 17 24.86 -13.45 24.64
C ALA A 17 25.64 -14.08 25.81
N ARG A 18 24.96 -14.33 26.95
CA ARG A 18 25.56 -15.06 28.06
C ARG A 18 25.94 -16.49 27.67
N ASN A 19 25.06 -17.22 26.97
CA ASN A 19 25.32 -18.58 26.53
C ASN A 19 26.48 -18.63 25.51
N GLU A 20 26.57 -17.65 24.62
CA GLU A 20 27.68 -17.51 23.66
C GLU A 20 29.02 -17.27 24.36
N LYS A 21 29.02 -16.58 25.52
CA LYS A 21 30.20 -16.36 26.38
C LYS A 21 30.53 -17.57 27.26
N GLY A 22 29.62 -18.54 27.38
CA GLY A 22 29.78 -19.70 28.25
C GLY A 22 29.65 -19.38 29.77
N TRP A 23 29.11 -18.21 30.14
CA TRP A 23 29.05 -17.76 31.53
C TRP A 23 27.90 -18.41 32.29
N SER A 24 28.18 -18.83 33.56
CA SER A 24 27.19 -19.43 34.42
C SER A 24 26.14 -18.43 34.90
N TRP A 25 24.94 -18.94 35.21
CA TRP A 25 23.96 -18.21 36.03
C TRP A 25 24.44 -18.02 37.46
N ASN A 26 25.19 -18.98 37.98
CA ASN A 26 25.69 -18.99 39.35
C ASN A 26 27.14 -18.45 39.37
N VAL A 27 27.31 -17.24 39.91
CA VAL A 27 28.62 -16.59 40.02
C VAL A 27 29.50 -17.13 41.16
N ASP A 28 28.99 -18.04 41.97
CA ASP A 28 29.79 -18.69 43.02
C ASP A 28 30.80 -19.70 42.44
N GLU A 29 30.61 -20.10 41.17
CA GLU A 29 31.49 -21.03 40.42
C GLU A 29 32.41 -20.29 39.43
N ASP A 30 31.93 -19.14 38.89
CA ASP A 30 32.69 -18.34 37.90
C ASP A 30 32.25 -16.87 38.04
N ASP A 31 33.11 -16.02 38.55
CA ASP A 31 32.87 -14.60 38.76
C ASP A 31 33.43 -13.69 37.64
N THR A 32 33.86 -14.29 36.52
CA THR A 32 34.47 -13.56 35.38
C THR A 32 33.59 -12.40 34.91
N CYS A 33 32.25 -12.59 34.87
CA CYS A 33 31.31 -11.54 34.48
C CYS A 33 31.33 -10.32 35.43
N LEU A 34 31.58 -10.55 36.73
CA LEU A 34 31.66 -9.47 37.74
C LEU A 34 32.99 -8.72 37.64
N LEU A 35 34.09 -9.44 37.39
CA LEU A 35 35.39 -8.85 37.18
C LEU A 35 35.43 -8.00 35.90
N GLU A 36 34.95 -8.53 34.77
CA GLU A 36 34.90 -7.75 33.54
C GLU A 36 34.02 -6.53 33.65
N ALA A 37 32.84 -6.63 34.28
CA ALA A 37 31.96 -5.48 34.53
C ALA A 37 32.60 -4.45 35.47
N SER A 38 33.35 -4.90 36.47
CA SER A 38 34.14 -4.01 37.36
C SER A 38 35.23 -3.26 36.63
N ARG A 39 35.94 -3.92 35.70
CA ARG A 39 36.96 -3.29 34.81
C ARG A 39 36.35 -2.23 33.90
N VAL A 40 35.13 -2.45 33.40
CA VAL A 40 34.38 -1.46 32.61
C VAL A 40 34.04 -0.22 33.43
N LEU A 41 33.64 -0.37 34.69
CA LEU A 41 33.26 0.75 35.55
C LEU A 41 34.48 1.52 36.09
N VAL A 42 35.55 0.81 36.44
CA VAL A 42 36.77 1.40 37.07
C VAL A 42 38.01 0.74 36.45
N SER A 43 38.44 1.26 35.31
CA SER A 43 39.48 0.70 34.47
C SER A 43 40.90 0.79 35.05
N HIS A 44 41.14 1.70 35.99
CA HIS A 44 42.48 1.94 36.57
C HIS A 44 42.76 1.09 37.83
N LYS A 45 41.84 0.25 38.26
CA LYS A 45 41.98 -0.60 39.43
C LYS A 45 42.21 -2.06 39.02
N ASN A 46 43.18 -2.73 39.66
CA ASN A 46 43.36 -4.16 39.51
C ASN A 46 42.32 -4.91 40.34
N TRP A 47 41.46 -5.66 39.67
CA TRP A 47 40.44 -6.47 40.28
C TRP A 47 40.89 -7.92 40.37
N LEU A 48 40.80 -8.54 41.56
CA LEU A 48 41.21 -9.91 41.84
C LEU A 48 40.00 -10.84 41.87
N ASP A 49 40.20 -12.10 41.54
CA ASP A 49 39.21 -13.15 41.64
C ASP A 49 38.67 -13.27 43.07
N GLY A 50 37.37 -13.47 43.23
CA GLY A 50 36.69 -13.51 44.54
C GLY A 50 36.35 -12.18 45.17
N GLY A 51 36.60 -11.05 44.49
CA GLY A 51 36.26 -9.71 44.94
C GLY A 51 37.31 -9.00 45.79
N PRO A 52 37.00 -7.81 46.31
CA PRO A 52 35.76 -7.02 46.16
C PRO A 52 35.61 -6.47 44.73
N TYR A 53 34.33 -6.36 44.26
CA TYR A 53 33.99 -5.83 42.95
C TYR A 53 33.72 -4.32 42.99
N ALA A 54 33.49 -3.69 41.81
CA ALA A 54 33.13 -2.29 41.72
C ALA A 54 31.77 -2.02 42.40
N GLU A 55 31.56 -0.80 42.87
CA GLU A 55 30.33 -0.40 43.50
C GLU A 55 29.11 -0.65 42.58
N GLY A 56 28.12 -1.38 43.09
CA GLY A 56 26.94 -1.79 42.34
C GLY A 56 27.10 -3.09 41.52
N ILE A 57 28.29 -3.67 41.45
CA ILE A 57 28.55 -4.98 40.84
C ILE A 57 28.57 -6.04 41.96
N SER A 58 27.74 -7.07 41.80
CA SER A 58 27.67 -8.21 42.73
C SER A 58 26.92 -9.38 42.07
N GLY A 59 27.08 -10.59 42.61
CA GLY A 59 26.29 -11.74 42.17
C GLY A 59 24.77 -11.51 42.28
N GLY A 60 24.32 -10.76 43.28
CA GLY A 60 22.91 -10.37 43.39
C GLY A 60 22.43 -9.41 42.29
N THR A 61 23.27 -8.44 41.89
CA THR A 61 22.92 -7.55 40.75
C THR A 61 23.00 -8.26 39.42
N TRP A 62 23.94 -9.19 39.24
CA TRP A 62 23.99 -10.05 38.06
C TRP A 62 22.75 -10.93 37.90
N LYS A 63 22.33 -11.63 38.98
CA LYS A 63 21.11 -12.45 38.97
C LYS A 63 19.86 -11.61 38.67
N ARG A 64 19.77 -10.38 39.19
CA ARG A 64 18.68 -9.43 38.86
C ARG A 64 18.72 -8.96 37.41
N PHE A 65 19.91 -8.69 36.88
CA PHE A 65 20.12 -8.32 35.48
C PHE A 65 19.66 -9.44 34.52
N LEU A 66 20.11 -10.67 34.78
CA LEU A 66 19.71 -11.85 33.97
C LEU A 66 18.22 -12.19 34.08
N GLY A 67 17.64 -12.01 35.26
CA GLY A 67 16.23 -12.30 35.53
C GLY A 67 15.27 -11.23 35.03
N GLY A 68 15.74 -9.99 34.88
CA GLY A 68 14.94 -8.86 34.37
C GLY A 68 13.71 -8.51 35.22
N LYS A 69 13.57 -9.07 36.43
CA LYS A 69 12.39 -8.83 37.30
C LYS A 69 12.53 -7.58 38.17
N GLN A 70 13.74 -7.24 38.56
CA GLN A 70 14.03 -6.11 39.42
C GLN A 70 15.06 -5.16 38.77
N PRO A 71 14.92 -3.82 38.96
CA PRO A 71 15.87 -2.87 38.43
C PRO A 71 17.19 -2.92 39.19
N ILE A 72 18.29 -2.61 38.49
CA ILE A 72 19.63 -2.41 39.04
C ILE A 72 20.14 -1.01 38.70
N SER A 73 21.26 -0.57 39.31
CA SER A 73 21.84 0.74 38.97
C SER A 73 22.14 0.85 37.47
N ALA A 74 21.90 2.02 36.88
CA ALA A 74 22.13 2.25 35.46
C ALA A 74 23.58 2.01 35.06
N ALA A 75 24.53 2.31 35.94
CA ALA A 75 25.95 2.04 35.72
C ALA A 75 26.22 0.54 35.58
N ALA A 76 25.75 -0.27 36.54
CA ALA A 76 25.91 -1.72 36.52
C ALA A 76 25.19 -2.34 35.31
N PHE A 77 23.99 -1.86 34.98
CA PHE A 77 23.23 -2.35 33.82
C PHE A 77 23.99 -2.15 32.51
N LYS A 78 24.54 -0.95 32.29
CA LYS A 78 25.34 -0.62 31.11
C LYS A 78 26.64 -1.43 31.06
N ALA A 79 27.32 -1.58 32.19
CA ALA A 79 28.54 -2.40 32.28
C ALA A 79 28.27 -3.86 31.91
N TYR A 80 27.21 -4.46 32.43
CA TYR A 80 26.83 -5.85 32.07
C TYR A 80 26.44 -5.99 30.58
N CYS A 81 25.75 -5.03 30.01
CA CYS A 81 25.47 -5.03 28.57
C CYS A 81 26.76 -4.96 27.76
N GLN A 82 27.68 -4.07 28.12
CA GLN A 82 28.95 -3.86 27.39
C GLN A 82 29.83 -5.11 27.42
N VAL A 83 29.96 -5.81 28.55
CA VAL A 83 30.75 -7.04 28.63
C VAL A 83 30.10 -8.20 27.88
N LEU A 84 28.78 -8.20 27.71
CA LEU A 84 28.07 -9.15 26.86
C LEU A 84 28.08 -8.74 25.37
N GLY A 85 28.68 -7.61 25.00
CA GLY A 85 28.67 -7.12 23.62
C GLY A 85 27.30 -6.61 23.14
N LEU A 86 26.41 -6.24 24.09
CA LEU A 86 25.07 -5.79 23.80
C LEU A 86 24.96 -4.26 23.87
N ASN A 87 24.18 -3.67 22.97
CA ASN A 87 23.78 -2.27 23.12
C ASN A 87 22.71 -2.16 24.21
N TRP A 88 23.01 -1.48 25.31
CA TRP A 88 22.12 -1.35 26.46
C TRP A 88 20.78 -0.70 26.10
N GLU A 89 20.73 0.18 25.08
CA GLU A 89 19.51 0.84 24.60
C GLU A 89 18.50 -0.12 23.98
N GLU A 90 18.99 -1.24 23.43
CA GLU A 90 18.16 -2.29 22.84
C GLU A 90 17.69 -3.33 23.88
N VAL A 91 18.34 -3.36 25.03
CA VAL A 91 18.10 -4.33 26.09
C VAL A 91 17.20 -3.78 27.19
N VAL A 92 17.31 -2.47 27.46
CA VAL A 92 16.61 -1.81 28.57
C VAL A 92 15.10 -1.82 28.38
N GLU A 93 14.36 -2.10 29.45
CA GLU A 93 12.95 -1.77 29.52
C GLU A 93 12.84 -0.24 29.52
N ARG A 94 12.53 0.35 28.38
CA ARG A 94 12.16 1.77 28.35
C ARG A 94 10.96 1.91 29.29
N ARG A 95 11.11 2.68 30.37
CA ARG A 95 9.94 3.02 31.18
C ARG A 95 8.87 3.48 30.19
N ARG A 96 7.78 2.71 30.07
CA ARG A 96 6.53 3.25 29.59
C ARG A 96 6.32 4.48 30.46
N SER A 97 6.39 5.67 29.87
CA SER A 97 5.83 6.86 30.49
C SER A 97 4.50 6.39 31.07
N SER A 98 4.27 6.62 32.37
CA SER A 98 3.10 6.16 33.10
C SER A 98 1.93 5.98 32.18
N ILE A 99 1.36 4.73 32.09
CA ILE A 99 0.15 4.48 31.30
C ILE A 99 -0.78 5.63 31.67
N PRO A 100 -1.20 6.48 30.71
CA PRO A 100 -2.05 7.61 31.02
C PRO A 100 -3.26 7.06 31.76
N THR A 101 -3.53 7.59 32.95
CA THR A 101 -4.64 7.17 33.77
C THR A 101 -5.98 7.44 33.13
N LYS A 102 -5.99 8.16 31.99
CA LYS A 102 -7.15 8.46 31.16
C LYS A 102 -6.67 8.70 29.72
N THR A 103 -7.05 7.86 28.78
CA THR A 103 -6.85 8.08 27.35
C THR A 103 -7.99 8.93 26.83
N HIS A 104 -7.68 10.07 26.22
CA HIS A 104 -8.64 10.90 25.52
C HIS A 104 -8.78 10.36 24.08
N GLN A 105 -10.00 9.99 23.70
CA GLN A 105 -10.26 9.33 22.42
C GLN A 105 -11.35 10.06 21.65
N ASP A 106 -11.09 10.31 20.38
CA ASP A 106 -12.06 10.76 19.41
C ASP A 106 -11.92 9.93 18.13
N TRP A 107 -12.84 8.99 17.96
CA TRP A 107 -12.84 8.06 16.84
C TRP A 107 -13.44 8.65 15.56
N GLY A 108 -14.08 9.81 15.64
CA GLY A 108 -14.65 10.50 14.49
C GLY A 108 -15.44 9.55 13.56
N GLU A 109 -15.00 9.42 12.31
CA GLU A 109 -15.61 8.57 11.28
C GLU A 109 -14.98 7.18 11.16
N ALA A 110 -14.28 6.68 12.19
CA ALA A 110 -13.69 5.35 12.17
C ALA A 110 -14.77 4.26 11.98
N ILE A 111 -14.45 3.24 11.19
CA ILE A 111 -15.39 2.14 10.90
C ILE A 111 -15.46 1.15 12.06
N ASP A 112 -16.63 0.52 12.23
CA ASP A 112 -16.78 -0.65 13.09
C ASP A 112 -16.07 -1.86 12.49
N ILE A 113 -15.28 -2.55 13.30
CA ILE A 113 -14.45 -3.69 12.94
C ILE A 113 -14.85 -4.98 13.68
N SER A 114 -16.12 -5.13 14.02
CA SER A 114 -16.65 -6.35 14.68
C SER A 114 -16.27 -7.65 13.95
N THR A 115 -16.04 -7.59 12.62
CA THR A 115 -15.55 -8.72 11.81
C THR A 115 -14.22 -8.38 11.15
N PHE A 116 -13.12 -8.93 11.71
CA PHE A 116 -11.76 -8.74 11.20
C PHE A 116 -11.05 -10.09 11.09
N TYR A 117 -10.42 -10.37 9.94
CA TYR A 117 -9.76 -11.65 9.67
C TYR A 117 -8.31 -11.44 9.23
N GLY A 118 -7.43 -12.28 9.79
CA GLY A 118 -6.02 -12.31 9.42
C GLY A 118 -5.23 -11.08 9.86
N ARG A 119 -4.22 -10.71 9.07
CA ARG A 119 -3.40 -9.51 9.26
C ARG A 119 -2.56 -9.50 10.54
N THR A 120 -2.32 -10.65 11.14
CA THR A 120 -1.56 -10.76 12.41
C THR A 120 -0.13 -10.25 12.25
N THR A 121 0.50 -10.53 11.11
CA THR A 121 1.87 -10.07 10.80
C THR A 121 1.91 -8.56 10.61
N GLU A 122 0.97 -8.01 9.86
CA GLU A 122 0.89 -6.56 9.59
C GLU A 122 0.56 -5.79 10.87
N LEU A 123 -0.35 -6.30 11.71
CA LEU A 123 -0.66 -5.69 13.02
C LEU A 123 0.57 -5.68 13.93
N ALA A 124 1.26 -6.81 14.06
CA ALA A 124 2.48 -6.90 14.88
C ALA A 124 3.59 -5.97 14.37
N GLN A 125 3.74 -5.84 13.05
CA GLN A 125 4.72 -4.95 12.44
C GLN A 125 4.38 -3.47 12.70
N LEU A 126 3.11 -3.08 12.54
CA LEU A 126 2.66 -1.71 12.81
C LEU A 126 2.77 -1.36 14.30
N GLU A 127 2.40 -2.28 15.20
CA GLU A 127 2.58 -2.12 16.64
C GLU A 127 4.06 -1.94 17.00
N GLN A 128 4.94 -2.76 16.43
CA GLN A 128 6.38 -2.63 16.62
C GLN A 128 6.88 -1.24 16.21
N TRP A 129 6.49 -0.74 15.04
CA TRP A 129 6.92 0.57 14.56
C TRP A 129 6.38 1.72 15.41
N ILE A 130 5.08 1.67 15.75
CA ILE A 130 4.39 2.80 16.40
C ILE A 130 4.64 2.83 17.90
N VAL A 131 4.59 1.67 18.57
CA VAL A 131 4.67 1.60 20.03
C VAL A 131 6.10 1.43 20.51
N VAL A 132 6.88 0.54 19.87
CA VAL A 132 8.23 0.16 20.33
C VAL A 132 9.30 1.04 19.72
N GLU A 133 9.30 1.24 18.41
CA GLU A 133 10.28 2.07 17.70
C GLU A 133 9.94 3.56 17.75
N CYS A 134 8.73 3.93 18.18
CA CYS A 134 8.24 5.31 18.28
C CYS A 134 8.40 6.05 16.94
N CYS A 135 8.01 5.41 15.84
CA CYS A 135 8.02 6.06 14.53
C CYS A 135 7.10 7.28 14.53
N HIS A 136 7.58 8.38 13.95
CA HIS A 136 6.87 9.66 13.93
C HIS A 136 5.72 9.66 12.92
N LEU A 137 5.89 8.93 11.82
CA LEU A 137 4.90 8.80 10.77
C LEU A 137 4.91 7.37 10.20
N VAL A 138 3.73 6.79 10.08
CA VAL A 138 3.53 5.50 9.42
C VAL A 138 2.47 5.66 8.32
N ALA A 139 2.82 5.34 7.08
CA ALA A 139 1.89 5.36 5.94
C ALA A 139 1.43 3.94 5.60
N VAL A 140 0.13 3.67 5.70
CA VAL A 140 -0.50 2.42 5.25
C VAL A 140 -1.10 2.64 3.87
N LEU A 141 -0.47 2.01 2.87
CA LEU A 141 -0.73 2.23 1.46
C LEU A 141 -1.30 0.98 0.81
N GLY A 142 -2.11 1.14 -0.23
CA GLY A 142 -2.61 0.00 -1.01
C GLY A 142 -3.90 0.30 -1.76
N MET A 143 -4.32 -0.64 -2.58
CA MET A 143 -5.51 -0.53 -3.42
C MET A 143 -6.79 -0.30 -2.62
N GLY A 144 -7.82 0.26 -3.26
CA GLY A 144 -9.18 0.35 -2.70
C GLY A 144 -9.72 -1.03 -2.32
N GLY A 145 -10.45 -1.10 -1.21
CA GLY A 145 -11.03 -2.34 -0.72
C GLY A 145 -10.07 -3.36 -0.12
N ILE A 146 -8.74 -3.08 -0.07
CA ILE A 146 -7.73 -4.01 0.46
C ILE A 146 -7.75 -4.16 2.00
N GLY A 147 -8.51 -3.31 2.69
CA GLY A 147 -8.69 -3.37 4.14
C GLY A 147 -7.76 -2.47 4.95
N LYS A 148 -7.24 -1.37 4.38
CA LYS A 148 -6.36 -0.42 5.09
C LYS A 148 -7.03 0.19 6.32
N THR A 149 -8.21 0.79 6.13
CA THR A 149 -8.98 1.43 7.19
C THR A 149 -9.32 0.45 8.31
N ALA A 150 -9.75 -0.79 7.96
CA ALA A 150 -10.06 -1.83 8.94
C ALA A 150 -8.80 -2.28 9.72
N LEU A 151 -7.66 -2.42 9.04
CA LEU A 151 -6.38 -2.74 9.70
C LEU A 151 -5.98 -1.66 10.71
N CYS A 152 -6.05 -0.38 10.29
CA CYS A 152 -5.66 0.74 11.13
C CYS A 152 -6.63 0.94 12.30
N ALA A 153 -7.94 0.71 12.12
CA ALA A 153 -8.92 0.75 13.20
C ALA A 153 -8.65 -0.37 14.23
N LYS A 154 -8.36 -1.61 13.76
CA LYS A 154 -7.99 -2.72 14.64
C LYS A 154 -6.69 -2.47 15.40
N LEU A 155 -5.70 -1.92 14.70
CA LEU A 155 -4.45 -1.50 15.32
C LEU A 155 -4.70 -0.44 16.41
N ALA A 156 -5.44 0.63 16.08
CA ALA A 156 -5.73 1.73 17.00
C ALA A 156 -6.44 1.25 18.26
N GLU A 157 -7.44 0.34 18.16
CA GLU A 157 -8.06 -0.33 19.32
C GLU A 157 -7.04 -1.06 20.19
N THR A 158 -6.06 -1.73 19.56
CA THR A 158 -5.08 -2.53 20.29
C THR A 158 -4.05 -1.68 21.01
N ILE A 159 -3.56 -0.61 20.33
CA ILE A 159 -2.44 0.21 20.84
C ILE A 159 -2.88 1.48 21.59
N GLN A 160 -4.18 1.83 21.58
CA GLN A 160 -4.71 3.03 22.27
C GLN A 160 -4.20 3.22 23.71
N PRO A 161 -4.03 2.16 24.55
CA PRO A 161 -3.56 2.34 25.92
C PRO A 161 -2.12 2.88 26.01
N SER A 162 -1.38 2.90 24.89
CA SER A 162 -0.01 3.43 24.82
C SER A 162 0.06 4.92 24.53
N PHE A 163 -1.09 5.58 24.34
CA PHE A 163 -1.21 6.99 23.96
C PHE A 163 -2.09 7.77 24.94
N GLU A 164 -1.76 9.05 25.15
CA GLU A 164 -2.58 9.98 25.94
C GLU A 164 -3.79 10.45 25.14
N TYR A 165 -3.56 10.73 23.85
CA TYR A 165 -4.58 11.20 22.91
C TYR A 165 -4.62 10.31 21.70
N LEU A 166 -5.83 9.91 21.27
CA LEU A 166 -6.10 9.24 20.01
C LEU A 166 -7.18 10.04 19.28
N ILE A 167 -6.89 10.44 18.04
CA ILE A 167 -7.85 11.15 17.21
C ILE A 167 -7.84 10.59 15.80
N TRP A 168 -9.03 10.26 15.26
CA TRP A 168 -9.25 9.78 13.90
C TRP A 168 -10.00 10.82 13.09
N ARG A 169 -9.53 11.15 11.89
CA ARG A 169 -10.24 11.99 10.93
C ARG A 169 -10.17 11.41 9.54
N SER A 170 -11.27 11.50 8.81
CA SER A 170 -11.34 11.17 7.39
C SER A 170 -11.20 12.44 6.56
N LEU A 171 -10.34 12.38 5.54
CA LEU A 171 -10.17 13.47 4.58
C LEU A 171 -11.09 13.32 3.36
N ARG A 172 -12.12 12.45 3.42
CA ARG A 172 -12.99 12.11 2.28
C ARG A 172 -13.55 13.32 1.54
N ASN A 173 -13.87 14.39 2.26
CA ASN A 173 -14.42 15.62 1.70
C ASN A 173 -13.33 16.66 1.38
N ALA A 174 -12.05 16.27 1.41
CA ALA A 174 -10.90 17.14 1.22
C ALA A 174 -11.02 18.47 2.01
N PRO A 175 -11.14 18.41 3.36
CA PRO A 175 -11.25 19.61 4.19
C PRO A 175 -9.99 20.46 4.05
N PRO A 176 -10.08 21.80 4.23
CA PRO A 176 -8.91 22.65 4.39
C PRO A 176 -8.06 22.18 5.57
N ILE A 177 -6.74 22.27 5.46
CA ILE A 177 -5.84 21.80 6.54
C ILE A 177 -6.04 22.60 7.83
N GLU A 178 -6.41 23.86 7.72
CA GLU A 178 -6.73 24.74 8.83
C GLU A 178 -7.81 24.17 9.74
N ASP A 179 -8.83 23.56 9.15
CA ASP A 179 -9.94 22.94 9.89
C ASP A 179 -9.45 21.71 10.67
N ILE A 180 -8.60 20.89 10.04
CA ILE A 180 -8.01 19.72 10.70
C ILE A 180 -7.07 20.12 11.83
N LEU A 181 -6.23 21.13 11.61
CA LEU A 181 -5.32 21.64 12.64
C LEU A 181 -6.07 22.26 13.80
N ALA A 182 -7.09 23.08 13.52
CA ALA A 182 -7.93 23.69 14.53
C ALA A 182 -8.65 22.66 15.40
N ASP A 183 -9.23 21.64 14.76
CA ASP A 183 -9.90 20.55 15.45
C ASP A 183 -8.94 19.74 16.35
N TRP A 184 -7.77 19.38 15.83
CA TRP A 184 -6.74 18.70 16.62
C TRP A 184 -6.24 19.51 17.79
N LEU A 185 -5.94 20.80 17.60
CA LEU A 185 -5.46 21.68 18.65
C LEU A 185 -6.50 21.89 19.74
N LYS A 186 -7.77 22.01 19.37
CA LYS A 186 -8.88 22.06 20.32
C LYS A 186 -8.99 20.79 21.15
N PHE A 187 -8.90 19.62 20.50
CA PHE A 187 -8.96 18.32 21.19
C PHE A 187 -7.75 18.12 22.11
N LEU A 188 -6.52 18.39 21.65
CA LEU A 188 -5.29 18.23 22.42
C LEU A 188 -5.14 19.22 23.58
N SER A 189 -5.92 20.31 23.60
CA SER A 189 -5.97 21.27 24.69
C SER A 189 -7.15 21.07 25.64
N ASP A 190 -7.86 19.92 25.55
CA ASP A 190 -9.10 19.65 26.34
C ASP A 190 -10.16 20.77 26.23
N GLY A 191 -10.18 21.46 25.10
CA GLY A 191 -11.09 22.57 24.83
C GLY A 191 -10.73 23.88 25.54
N LEU A 192 -9.59 23.95 26.24
CA LEU A 192 -9.18 25.12 27.01
C LEU A 192 -8.59 26.27 26.18
N LYS A 193 -8.00 25.96 25.02
CA LYS A 193 -7.44 26.97 24.10
C LYS A 193 -8.50 27.44 23.12
N THR A 194 -8.95 28.65 23.23
CA THR A 194 -9.89 29.31 22.30
C THR A 194 -9.17 30.16 21.25
N ASP A 195 -7.96 30.62 21.55
CA ASP A 195 -7.18 31.49 20.68
C ASP A 195 -6.19 30.63 19.88
N LEU A 196 -6.59 30.26 18.64
CA LEU A 196 -5.73 29.57 17.69
C LEU A 196 -4.94 30.61 16.85
N PRO A 197 -3.68 30.29 16.49
CA PRO A 197 -2.94 31.13 15.54
C PRO A 197 -3.71 31.32 14.22
N GLU A 198 -3.74 32.54 13.69
CA GLU A 198 -4.41 32.84 12.44
C GLU A 198 -3.74 32.19 11.21
N THR A 199 -2.45 31.86 11.33
CA THR A 199 -1.68 31.28 10.21
C THR A 199 -1.53 29.76 10.35
N VAL A 200 -1.56 29.04 9.22
CA VAL A 200 -1.30 27.59 9.17
C VAL A 200 0.04 27.22 9.80
N ASP A 201 1.08 28.00 9.53
CA ASP A 201 2.42 27.74 10.10
C ASP A 201 2.44 27.92 11.62
N GLY A 202 1.66 28.86 12.16
CA GLY A 202 1.47 29.04 13.60
C GLY A 202 0.73 27.85 14.23
N GLN A 203 -0.37 27.40 13.61
CA GLN A 203 -1.11 26.23 14.04
C GLN A 203 -0.26 24.95 13.99
N MET A 204 0.52 24.76 12.94
CA MET A 204 1.47 23.64 12.84
C MET A 204 2.54 23.69 13.95
N SER A 205 3.06 24.87 14.28
CA SER A 205 4.04 25.01 15.36
C SER A 205 3.44 24.64 16.71
N GLN A 206 2.23 25.09 16.98
CA GLN A 206 1.50 24.72 18.19
C GLN A 206 1.16 23.22 18.25
N LEU A 207 0.83 22.60 17.10
CA LEU A 207 0.66 21.15 17.02
C LEU A 207 1.96 20.43 17.37
N MET A 208 3.11 20.87 16.85
CA MET A 208 4.40 20.25 17.15
C MET A 208 4.74 20.34 18.65
N GLU A 209 4.44 21.46 19.31
CA GLU A 209 4.58 21.60 20.77
C GLU A 209 3.70 20.58 21.51
N ALA A 210 2.46 20.39 21.09
CA ALA A 210 1.55 19.40 21.67
C ALA A 210 2.06 17.97 21.48
N LEU A 211 2.56 17.62 20.27
CA LEU A 211 3.11 16.29 19.98
C LEU A 211 4.42 15.99 20.75
N GLN A 212 5.16 17.02 21.14
CA GLN A 212 6.34 16.90 22.00
C GLN A 212 5.97 16.75 23.49
N ALA A 213 4.92 17.44 23.92
CA ALA A 213 4.44 17.40 25.30
C ALA A 213 3.69 16.12 25.65
N HIS A 214 2.90 15.60 24.71
CA HIS A 214 2.02 14.46 24.87
C HIS A 214 2.33 13.35 23.88
N ARG A 215 2.01 12.12 24.24
CA ARG A 215 2.09 10.99 23.32
C ARG A 215 0.76 10.81 22.61
N CYS A 216 0.68 11.28 21.37
CA CYS A 216 -0.52 11.32 20.56
C CYS A 216 -0.48 10.30 19.41
N LEU A 217 -1.61 9.67 19.12
CA LEU A 217 -1.84 8.91 17.89
C LEU A 217 -2.86 9.69 17.05
N LEU A 218 -2.36 10.33 15.99
CA LEU A 218 -3.17 11.06 15.03
C LEU A 218 -3.38 10.16 13.80
N ILE A 219 -4.64 9.99 13.36
CA ILE A 219 -4.97 9.11 12.23
C ILE A 219 -5.71 9.91 11.17
N LEU A 220 -5.17 9.91 9.94
CA LEU A 220 -5.79 10.52 8.76
C LEU A 220 -6.09 9.45 7.72
N ASP A 221 -7.37 9.25 7.45
CA ASP A 221 -7.86 8.33 6.43
C ASP A 221 -8.24 9.06 5.14
N ASP A 222 -8.31 8.33 4.02
CA ASP A 222 -8.65 8.83 2.69
C ASP A 222 -7.72 9.98 2.21
N TRP A 223 -6.43 9.91 2.52
CA TRP A 223 -5.45 10.97 2.20
C TRP A 223 -5.39 11.33 0.71
N GLU A 224 -5.64 10.37 -0.19
CA GLU A 224 -5.64 10.64 -1.62
C GLU A 224 -6.64 11.71 -2.06
N THR A 225 -7.62 12.06 -1.25
CA THR A 225 -8.65 13.05 -1.59
C THR A 225 -8.12 14.48 -1.66
N VAL A 226 -7.09 14.79 -0.85
CA VAL A 226 -6.39 16.09 -0.89
C VAL A 226 -5.30 16.13 -1.98
N MET A 227 -5.08 15.00 -2.66
CA MET A 227 -4.11 14.91 -3.75
C MET A 227 -4.80 15.15 -5.10
N ARG A 228 -4.04 15.66 -6.06
CA ARG A 228 -4.53 16.00 -7.40
C ARG A 228 -4.80 14.75 -8.23
N GLY A 229 -5.99 14.66 -8.84
CA GLY A 229 -6.34 13.65 -9.85
C GLY A 229 -6.13 14.16 -11.27
N GLY A 230 -6.06 13.23 -12.25
CA GLY A 230 -5.89 13.56 -13.67
C GLY A 230 -4.45 13.91 -14.09
N GLU A 231 -3.52 13.94 -13.14
CA GLU A 231 -2.09 14.17 -13.35
C GLU A 231 -1.25 13.11 -12.63
N LEU A 232 0.08 13.19 -12.77
CA LEU A 232 0.99 12.26 -12.10
C LEU A 232 0.82 12.31 -10.58
N ALA A 233 0.84 11.14 -9.93
CA ALA A 233 0.63 10.98 -8.50
C ALA A 233 1.67 11.72 -7.65
N GLY A 234 1.24 12.12 -6.45
CA GLY A 234 2.13 12.72 -5.45
C GLY A 234 1.99 14.25 -5.35
N GLN A 235 1.16 14.88 -6.18
CA GLN A 235 0.89 16.31 -6.12
C GLN A 235 -0.40 16.58 -5.35
N TYR A 236 -0.45 17.70 -4.63
CA TYR A 236 -1.65 18.15 -3.93
C TYR A 236 -2.55 18.99 -4.85
N ARG A 237 -3.82 19.10 -4.49
CA ARG A 237 -4.73 20.06 -5.09
C ARG A 237 -4.25 21.48 -4.80
N ALA A 238 -4.64 22.42 -5.64
CA ALA A 238 -4.38 23.84 -5.37
C ALA A 238 -5.05 24.25 -4.04
N GLY A 239 -4.24 24.74 -3.09
CA GLY A 239 -4.66 25.10 -1.74
C GLY A 239 -4.39 24.01 -0.67
N ASP A 240 -4.12 22.76 -1.07
CA ASP A 240 -3.90 21.65 -0.14
C ASP A 240 -2.40 21.32 0.07
N GLU A 241 -1.47 22.12 -0.47
CA GLU A 241 -0.02 21.89 -0.40
C GLU A 241 0.51 21.84 1.05
N ASN A 242 -0.20 22.48 1.96
CA ASN A 242 0.14 22.49 3.38
C ASN A 242 0.02 21.12 4.04
N TYR A 243 -0.74 20.17 3.49
CA TYR A 243 -0.73 18.78 3.92
C TYR A 243 0.65 18.14 3.74
N GLY A 244 1.37 18.47 2.66
CA GLY A 244 2.76 18.05 2.45
C GLY A 244 3.71 18.64 3.50
N LYS A 245 3.51 19.89 3.92
CA LYS A 245 4.28 20.51 5.00
C LYS A 245 4.03 19.80 6.34
N LEU A 246 2.78 19.38 6.62
CA LEU A 246 2.44 18.60 7.81
C LEU A 246 3.24 17.30 7.88
N ILE A 247 3.26 16.52 6.77
CA ILE A 247 4.04 15.27 6.69
C ILE A 247 5.53 15.54 7.01
N ARG A 248 6.12 16.57 6.41
CA ARG A 248 7.54 16.89 6.64
C ARG A 248 7.79 17.29 8.08
N ARG A 249 7.01 18.21 8.64
CA ARG A 249 7.19 18.67 10.02
C ARG A 249 7.05 17.53 11.04
N VAL A 250 6.03 16.69 10.89
CA VAL A 250 5.82 15.55 11.77
C VAL A 250 6.90 14.49 11.58
N GLY A 251 7.28 14.19 10.32
CA GLY A 251 8.27 13.15 10.02
C GLY A 251 9.70 13.50 10.48
N GLU A 252 10.08 14.79 10.43
CA GLU A 252 11.45 15.25 10.71
C GLU A 252 11.66 15.70 12.16
N ALA A 253 10.60 16.19 12.83
CA ALA A 253 10.73 16.72 14.18
C ALA A 253 10.84 15.59 15.23
N ARG A 254 11.53 15.87 16.33
CA ARG A 254 11.70 14.91 17.43
C ARG A 254 10.50 14.96 18.39
N HIS A 255 9.75 13.86 18.46
CA HIS A 255 8.63 13.64 19.39
C HIS A 255 8.40 12.14 19.63
N GLN A 256 7.41 11.77 20.47
CA GLN A 256 7.04 10.37 20.74
C GLN A 256 5.63 10.02 20.21
N SER A 257 5.00 10.94 19.54
CA SER A 257 3.69 10.80 18.90
C SER A 257 3.81 10.15 17.54
N CYS A 258 2.71 9.65 16.97
CA CYS A 258 2.69 9.08 15.63
C CYS A 258 1.54 9.65 14.79
N LEU A 259 1.83 10.05 13.57
CA LEU A 259 0.84 10.29 12.52
C LEU A 259 0.69 9.01 11.69
N LEU A 260 -0.48 8.37 11.77
CA LEU A 260 -0.85 7.22 10.95
C LEU A 260 -1.65 7.70 9.74
N LEU A 261 -1.07 7.57 8.55
CA LEU A 261 -1.64 8.02 7.28
C LEU A 261 -2.15 6.81 6.51
N ILE A 262 -3.41 6.85 6.07
CA ILE A 262 -4.06 5.80 5.29
C ILE A 262 -4.38 6.36 3.91
N SER A 263 -3.86 5.71 2.85
CA SER A 263 -4.04 6.22 1.49
C SER A 263 -4.01 5.12 0.42
N ARG A 264 -4.68 5.38 -0.69
CA ARG A 264 -4.54 4.62 -1.95
C ARG A 264 -3.35 5.10 -2.76
N GLU A 265 -2.89 6.32 -2.51
CA GLU A 265 -1.83 6.99 -3.25
C GLU A 265 -0.73 7.45 -2.29
N LYS A 266 0.54 7.16 -2.61
CA LYS A 266 1.69 7.50 -1.79
C LYS A 266 2.08 8.97 -1.98
N PRO A 267 2.07 9.80 -0.91
CA PRO A 267 2.58 11.17 -0.95
C PRO A 267 4.07 11.21 -1.32
N ILE A 268 4.50 12.28 -1.99
CA ILE A 268 5.90 12.42 -2.40
C ILE A 268 6.84 12.55 -1.20
N GLU A 269 6.37 13.19 -0.14
CA GLU A 269 7.13 13.38 1.12
C GLU A 269 7.42 12.02 1.79
N VAL A 270 6.45 11.11 1.81
CA VAL A 270 6.67 9.75 2.33
C VAL A 270 7.73 9.04 1.51
N SER A 271 7.80 9.28 0.18
CA SER A 271 8.85 8.68 -0.66
C SER A 271 10.25 9.16 -0.31
N SER A 272 10.40 10.40 0.15
CA SER A 272 11.70 10.99 0.51
C SER A 272 12.11 10.72 1.96
N LEU A 273 11.14 10.58 2.88
CA LEU A 273 11.40 10.46 4.32
C LEU A 273 11.40 9.01 4.81
N ALA A 274 10.73 8.09 4.11
CA ALA A 274 10.61 6.71 4.57
C ALA A 274 11.88 5.88 4.36
N GLY A 275 12.20 5.06 5.36
CA GLY A 275 13.33 4.14 5.29
C GLY A 275 13.28 3.08 6.38
N THR A 276 14.03 1.98 6.23
CA THR A 276 14.00 0.83 7.15
C THR A 276 14.52 1.14 8.56
N THR A 277 15.29 2.20 8.74
CA THR A 277 15.83 2.65 10.04
C THR A 277 15.45 4.09 10.40
N LEU A 278 14.63 4.75 9.54
CA LEU A 278 14.21 6.13 9.74
C LEU A 278 12.91 6.19 10.57
N PRO A 279 12.57 7.34 11.20
CA PRO A 279 11.36 7.48 11.99
C PRO A 279 10.07 7.53 11.14
N VAL A 280 10.19 7.50 9.83
CA VAL A 280 9.07 7.41 8.88
C VAL A 280 9.09 6.04 8.23
N ARG A 281 7.95 5.35 8.26
CA ARG A 281 7.77 4.00 7.72
C ARG A 281 6.60 3.95 6.74
N GLU A 282 6.66 2.99 5.83
CA GLU A 282 5.54 2.67 4.95
C GLU A 282 5.23 1.18 4.96
N LEU A 283 3.94 0.86 5.01
CA LEU A 283 3.42 -0.49 4.82
C LEU A 283 2.58 -0.53 3.56
N LYS A 284 3.03 -1.25 2.54
CA LYS A 284 2.21 -1.56 1.37
C LYS A 284 1.38 -2.80 1.65
N LEU A 285 0.08 -2.59 1.91
CA LEU A 285 -0.85 -3.66 2.25
C LEU A 285 -1.19 -4.50 1.00
N LYS A 286 -0.98 -5.80 1.10
CA LYS A 286 -1.34 -6.79 0.08
C LYS A 286 -2.70 -7.41 0.40
N GLY A 287 -3.21 -8.28 -0.45
CA GLY A 287 -4.44 -9.03 -0.17
C GLY A 287 -4.31 -10.02 1.00
N LEU A 288 -5.45 -10.55 1.44
CA LEU A 288 -5.51 -11.60 2.46
C LEU A 288 -4.78 -12.86 1.98
N GLN A 289 -4.16 -13.56 2.93
CA GLN A 289 -3.67 -14.90 2.70
C GLN A 289 -4.85 -15.85 2.42
N HIS A 290 -4.56 -16.99 1.78
CA HIS A 290 -5.59 -17.92 1.34
C HIS A 290 -6.53 -18.36 2.48
N GLU A 291 -5.99 -18.76 3.63
CA GLU A 291 -6.80 -19.19 4.77
C GLU A 291 -7.70 -18.09 5.35
N ASP A 292 -7.24 -16.84 5.35
CA ASP A 292 -8.02 -15.72 5.83
C ASP A 292 -9.07 -15.28 4.81
N GLY A 293 -8.76 -15.42 3.51
CA GLY A 293 -9.74 -15.28 2.43
C GLY A 293 -10.86 -16.31 2.52
N LYS A 294 -10.55 -17.57 2.83
CA LYS A 294 -11.57 -18.61 3.10
C LYS A 294 -12.47 -18.27 4.28
N LYS A 295 -11.87 -17.81 5.40
CA LYS A 295 -12.66 -17.38 6.57
C LYS A 295 -13.62 -16.24 6.21
N LEU A 296 -13.15 -15.28 5.39
CA LEU A 296 -13.98 -14.18 4.92
C LEU A 296 -15.15 -14.68 4.04
N LEU A 297 -14.89 -15.58 3.09
CA LEU A 297 -15.93 -16.20 2.26
C LEU A 297 -16.92 -17.02 3.10
N ALA A 298 -16.45 -17.73 4.13
CA ALA A 298 -17.31 -18.51 5.02
C ALA A 298 -18.39 -17.64 5.69
N THR A 299 -18.12 -16.34 5.95
CA THR A 299 -19.14 -15.40 6.49
C THR A 299 -20.30 -15.12 5.54
N LYS A 300 -20.12 -15.46 4.25
CA LYS A 300 -21.16 -15.33 3.22
C LYS A 300 -21.96 -16.61 2.99
N GLY A 301 -21.86 -17.60 3.91
CA GLY A 301 -22.63 -18.84 3.85
C GLY A 301 -21.91 -20.01 3.16
N PHE A 302 -20.64 -19.85 2.79
CA PHE A 302 -19.83 -20.93 2.24
C PHE A 302 -19.32 -21.89 3.34
N SER A 303 -20.24 -22.66 3.94
CA SER A 303 -19.91 -23.59 5.04
C SER A 303 -19.08 -24.80 4.60
N ARG A 304 -19.06 -25.12 3.31
CA ARG A 304 -18.18 -26.11 2.69
C ARG A 304 -17.66 -25.55 1.37
N LEU A 305 -16.47 -24.92 1.42
CA LEU A 305 -15.74 -24.53 0.21
C LEU A 305 -15.28 -25.81 -0.50
N LYS A 306 -16.14 -26.32 -1.39
CA LYS A 306 -15.77 -27.35 -2.37
C LYS A 306 -15.00 -26.62 -3.48
N GLY A 307 -13.90 -27.16 -3.99
CA GLY A 307 -13.20 -26.72 -5.19
C GLY A 307 -13.07 -25.20 -5.42
N GLY A 308 -12.30 -24.72 -6.36
CA GLY A 308 -12.30 -23.33 -6.89
C GLY A 308 -12.00 -22.17 -5.93
N SER A 309 -12.10 -22.34 -4.60
CA SER A 309 -11.93 -21.25 -3.62
C SER A 309 -10.52 -20.64 -3.64
N GLU A 310 -9.50 -21.46 -3.87
CA GLU A 310 -8.11 -21.02 -3.97
C GLU A 310 -7.91 -20.17 -5.23
N GLU A 311 -8.43 -20.65 -6.35
CA GLU A 311 -8.40 -19.96 -7.64
C GLU A 311 -9.16 -18.63 -7.56
N LEU A 312 -10.34 -18.63 -6.93
CA LEU A 312 -11.12 -17.42 -6.69
C LEU A 312 -10.34 -16.39 -5.86
N ILE A 313 -9.74 -16.80 -4.72
CA ILE A 313 -8.95 -15.91 -3.88
C ILE A 313 -7.73 -15.40 -4.63
N GLN A 314 -7.07 -16.25 -5.40
CA GLN A 314 -5.93 -15.87 -6.23
C GLN A 314 -6.34 -14.91 -7.35
N LEU A 315 -7.46 -15.14 -8.03
CA LEU A 315 -8.00 -14.29 -9.08
C LEU A 315 -8.24 -12.86 -8.57
N TYR A 316 -8.80 -12.71 -7.39
CA TYR A 316 -9.03 -11.41 -6.74
C TYR A 316 -7.85 -10.95 -5.86
N ARG A 317 -6.70 -11.66 -5.91
CA ARG A 317 -5.48 -11.35 -5.12
C ARG A 317 -5.79 -11.16 -3.63
N GLY A 318 -6.77 -11.87 -3.10
CA GLY A 318 -7.18 -11.76 -1.70
C GLY A 318 -7.73 -10.39 -1.30
N ASN A 319 -8.23 -9.57 -2.24
CA ASN A 319 -8.85 -8.28 -1.90
C ASN A 319 -10.15 -8.51 -1.12
N PRO A 320 -10.24 -8.07 0.18
CA PRO A 320 -11.37 -8.41 1.03
C PRO A 320 -12.71 -7.92 0.50
N LEU A 321 -12.75 -6.71 -0.07
CA LEU A 321 -13.99 -6.15 -0.56
C LEU A 321 -14.45 -6.85 -1.85
N ALA A 322 -13.52 -7.13 -2.76
CA ALA A 322 -13.82 -7.91 -3.96
C ALA A 322 -14.33 -9.32 -3.61
N LEU A 323 -13.69 -9.99 -2.62
CA LEU A 323 -14.13 -11.31 -2.15
C LEU A 323 -15.52 -11.27 -1.49
N LYS A 324 -15.84 -10.23 -0.72
CA LYS A 324 -17.18 -10.05 -0.13
C LYS A 324 -18.25 -9.88 -1.20
N ILE A 325 -17.98 -9.06 -2.23
CA ILE A 325 -18.92 -8.77 -3.30
C ILE A 325 -19.16 -10.02 -4.15
N ILE A 326 -18.07 -10.65 -4.63
CA ILE A 326 -18.20 -11.86 -5.47
C ILE A 326 -18.81 -13.02 -4.69
N GLY A 327 -18.50 -13.16 -3.40
CA GLY A 327 -19.13 -14.14 -2.54
C GLY A 327 -20.65 -13.96 -2.47
N THR A 328 -21.16 -12.72 -2.39
CA THR A 328 -22.58 -12.46 -2.46
C THR A 328 -23.16 -12.89 -3.82
N THR A 329 -22.51 -12.51 -4.93
CA THR A 329 -22.96 -12.90 -6.28
C THR A 329 -23.00 -14.42 -6.47
N ILE A 330 -21.99 -15.15 -5.96
CA ILE A 330 -21.97 -16.62 -6.06
C ILE A 330 -23.14 -17.22 -5.28
N GLN A 331 -23.47 -16.68 -4.11
CA GLN A 331 -24.63 -17.17 -3.34
C GLN A 331 -25.97 -16.87 -4.02
N GLU A 332 -26.13 -15.68 -4.57
CA GLU A 332 -27.43 -15.21 -5.11
C GLU A 332 -27.70 -15.75 -6.53
N ILE A 333 -26.65 -15.92 -7.35
CA ILE A 333 -26.80 -16.29 -8.78
C ILE A 333 -26.42 -17.75 -9.04
N PHE A 334 -25.37 -18.25 -8.39
CA PHE A 334 -24.79 -19.57 -8.64
C PHE A 334 -25.06 -20.56 -7.48
N ASN A 335 -26.03 -20.28 -6.60
CA ASN A 335 -26.39 -21.13 -5.46
C ASN A 335 -25.20 -21.61 -4.61
N GLY A 336 -24.14 -20.79 -4.53
CA GLY A 336 -22.94 -21.11 -3.78
C GLY A 336 -21.91 -21.95 -4.55
N ASP A 337 -22.10 -22.21 -5.85
CA ASP A 337 -21.16 -22.97 -6.68
C ASP A 337 -20.10 -22.03 -7.26
N ILE A 338 -18.85 -22.19 -6.76
CA ILE A 338 -17.70 -21.39 -7.19
C ILE A 338 -17.18 -21.87 -8.56
N ASP A 339 -17.23 -23.18 -8.81
CA ASP A 339 -16.68 -23.79 -10.01
C ASP A 339 -17.53 -23.34 -11.22
N GLU A 340 -18.87 -23.27 -11.07
CA GLU A 340 -19.77 -22.74 -12.11
C GLU A 340 -19.44 -21.27 -12.45
N LEU A 341 -19.14 -20.43 -11.44
CA LEU A 341 -18.68 -19.07 -11.70
C LEU A 341 -17.34 -19.04 -12.46
N LEU A 342 -16.38 -19.89 -12.06
CA LEU A 342 -15.06 -19.90 -12.67
C LEU A 342 -15.11 -20.38 -14.13
N ASP A 343 -15.96 -21.34 -14.45
CA ASP A 343 -16.20 -21.81 -15.82
C ASP A 343 -16.83 -20.73 -16.71
N GLN A 344 -17.73 -19.90 -16.14
CA GLN A 344 -18.37 -18.79 -16.84
C GLN A 344 -17.57 -17.47 -16.76
N SER A 345 -16.36 -17.50 -16.24
CA SER A 345 -15.55 -16.36 -15.74
C SER A 345 -15.28 -15.22 -16.74
N THR A 346 -15.63 -15.35 -18.01
CA THR A 346 -15.49 -14.29 -19.01
C THR A 346 -16.58 -13.22 -18.95
N LEU A 347 -17.78 -13.54 -18.43
CA LEU A 347 -18.96 -12.67 -18.55
C LEU A 347 -19.38 -11.98 -17.24
N VAL A 348 -19.34 -12.66 -16.09
CA VAL A 348 -20.06 -12.22 -14.88
C VAL A 348 -19.31 -11.18 -14.02
N ILE A 349 -17.98 -11.04 -14.17
CA ILE A 349 -17.17 -10.17 -13.29
C ILE A 349 -17.22 -8.68 -13.74
N GLY A 350 -17.90 -8.37 -14.85
CA GLY A 350 -17.89 -7.04 -15.48
C GLY A 350 -18.41 -5.90 -14.61
N ASP A 351 -19.47 -6.11 -13.84
CA ASP A 351 -20.24 -5.00 -13.25
C ASP A 351 -19.85 -4.66 -11.79
N ILE A 352 -19.22 -5.57 -11.09
CA ILE A 352 -18.91 -5.41 -9.66
C ILE A 352 -17.59 -4.66 -9.42
N LEU A 353 -16.60 -4.89 -10.28
CA LEU A 353 -15.28 -4.24 -10.20
C LEU A 353 -15.28 -2.74 -10.55
N PRO A 354 -16.15 -2.24 -11.45
CA PRO A 354 -16.19 -0.81 -11.78
C PRO A 354 -16.35 0.08 -10.56
N SER A 355 -17.23 -0.25 -9.63
CA SER A 355 -17.48 0.59 -8.45
C SER A 355 -16.25 0.76 -7.55
N LEU A 356 -15.38 -0.25 -7.51
CA LEU A 356 -14.13 -0.23 -6.73
C LEU A 356 -12.98 0.47 -7.45
N LEU A 357 -12.90 0.27 -8.75
CA LEU A 357 -11.76 0.69 -9.56
C LEU A 357 -12.00 2.05 -10.23
N ASN A 358 -13.24 2.43 -10.56
CA ASN A 358 -13.55 3.71 -11.22
C ASN A 358 -12.87 4.89 -10.52
N GLN A 359 -13.00 5.02 -9.21
CA GLN A 359 -12.37 6.10 -8.44
C GLN A 359 -10.84 6.14 -8.57
N HIS A 360 -10.19 4.97 -8.80
CA HIS A 360 -8.76 4.92 -9.06
C HIS A 360 -8.43 5.39 -10.48
N PHE A 361 -9.24 4.95 -11.46
CA PHE A 361 -8.99 5.21 -12.87
C PHE A 361 -9.35 6.64 -13.28
N GLU A 362 -10.39 7.23 -12.70
CA GLU A 362 -10.74 8.66 -12.87
C GLU A 362 -9.61 9.62 -12.45
N ARG A 363 -8.70 9.15 -11.63
CA ARG A 363 -7.55 9.94 -11.15
C ARG A 363 -6.31 9.81 -12.05
N LEU A 364 -6.32 8.92 -13.05
CA LEU A 364 -5.19 8.72 -13.94
C LEU A 364 -5.08 9.85 -14.97
N SER A 365 -3.85 10.24 -15.26
CA SER A 365 -3.54 11.08 -16.41
C SER A 365 -3.73 10.28 -17.72
N THR A 366 -3.88 10.99 -18.84
CA THR A 366 -3.97 10.38 -20.17
C THR A 366 -2.78 9.46 -20.46
N LEU A 367 -1.58 9.83 -20.02
CA LEU A 367 -0.37 9.03 -20.20
C LEU A 367 -0.39 7.75 -19.35
N GLU A 368 -0.79 7.86 -18.08
CA GLU A 368 -0.94 6.70 -17.20
C GLU A 368 -1.97 5.72 -17.75
N MET A 369 -3.11 6.23 -18.25
CA MET A 369 -4.14 5.42 -18.86
C MET A 369 -3.61 4.68 -20.11
N GLY A 370 -2.84 5.37 -20.97
CA GLY A 370 -2.19 4.74 -22.11
C GLY A 370 -1.25 3.60 -21.73
N ILE A 371 -0.43 3.78 -20.69
CA ILE A 371 0.45 2.72 -20.16
C ILE A 371 -0.37 1.53 -19.64
N VAL A 372 -1.44 1.79 -18.92
CA VAL A 372 -2.33 0.77 -18.36
C VAL A 372 -3.01 -0.04 -19.47
N TYR A 373 -3.50 0.61 -20.54
CA TYR A 373 -4.04 -0.09 -21.72
C TYR A 373 -2.98 -0.93 -22.41
N CYS A 374 -1.76 -0.40 -22.57
CA CYS A 374 -0.66 -1.14 -23.18
C CYS A 374 -0.32 -2.44 -22.42
N LEU A 375 -0.26 -2.37 -21.06
CA LEU A 375 -0.02 -3.52 -20.20
C LEU A 375 -1.17 -4.53 -20.26
N ALA A 376 -2.42 -4.06 -20.30
CA ALA A 376 -3.60 -4.92 -20.40
C ALA A 376 -3.67 -5.66 -21.74
N ILE A 377 -3.40 -4.97 -22.86
CA ILE A 377 -3.34 -5.58 -24.19
C ILE A 377 -2.23 -6.63 -24.25
N ALA A 378 -1.05 -6.34 -23.69
CA ALA A 378 0.06 -7.29 -23.69
C ALA A 378 -0.24 -8.55 -22.88
N ASN A 379 -1.07 -8.48 -21.86
CA ASN A 379 -1.44 -9.56 -20.94
C ASN A 379 -0.23 -10.35 -20.39
N ARG A 380 0.91 -9.68 -20.23
CA ARG A 380 2.16 -10.22 -19.71
C ARG A 380 3.04 -9.09 -19.20
N PRO A 381 4.05 -9.38 -18.34
CA PRO A 381 5.01 -8.37 -17.91
C PRO A 381 5.78 -7.77 -19.10
N LEU A 382 5.91 -6.44 -19.13
CA LEU A 382 6.66 -5.71 -20.16
C LEU A 382 7.83 -4.96 -19.53
N SER A 383 8.98 -4.95 -20.23
CA SER A 383 10.12 -4.11 -19.86
C SER A 383 9.92 -2.65 -20.27
N LEU A 384 10.72 -1.75 -19.68
CA LEU A 384 10.67 -0.32 -19.99
C LEU A 384 10.88 -0.03 -21.48
N LEU A 385 11.81 -0.76 -22.10
CA LEU A 385 12.10 -0.59 -23.52
C LEU A 385 10.93 -1.04 -24.40
N LYS A 386 10.28 -2.16 -24.04
CA LYS A 386 9.11 -2.66 -24.78
C LYS A 386 7.93 -1.70 -24.66
N LEU A 387 7.67 -1.17 -23.46
CA LEU A 387 6.64 -0.14 -23.24
C LEU A 387 6.90 1.11 -24.10
N LYS A 388 8.15 1.55 -24.24
CA LYS A 388 8.49 2.69 -25.09
C LYS A 388 8.17 2.42 -26.56
N VAL A 389 8.49 1.22 -27.07
CA VAL A 389 8.18 0.83 -28.45
C VAL A 389 6.67 0.77 -28.66
N ASP A 390 5.97 0.11 -27.77
CA ASP A 390 4.52 -0.11 -27.86
C ASP A 390 3.70 1.21 -27.77
N LEU A 391 4.24 2.23 -27.11
CA LEU A 391 3.62 3.55 -26.94
C LEU A 391 4.19 4.63 -27.87
N GLN A 392 4.87 4.26 -28.96
CA GLN A 392 5.58 5.20 -29.85
C GLN A 392 4.72 6.33 -30.41
N PHE A 393 3.42 6.10 -30.60
CA PHE A 393 2.47 7.14 -31.07
C PHE A 393 1.91 8.01 -29.94
N SER A 394 2.16 7.64 -28.66
CA SER A 394 1.69 8.40 -27.48
C SER A 394 2.84 9.03 -26.71
N VAL A 395 4.02 8.39 -26.68
CA VAL A 395 5.16 8.77 -25.84
C VAL A 395 6.44 8.82 -26.65
N SER A 396 6.97 10.02 -26.84
CA SER A 396 8.21 10.23 -27.62
C SER A 396 9.49 10.00 -26.81
N SER A 397 9.46 9.97 -25.48
CA SER A 397 10.68 9.91 -24.66
C SER A 397 10.54 9.13 -23.35
N LEU A 398 11.64 8.49 -22.93
CA LEU A 398 11.76 7.82 -21.62
C LEU A 398 11.59 8.78 -20.45
N SER A 399 11.92 10.07 -20.62
CA SER A 399 11.77 11.09 -19.59
C SER A 399 10.32 11.32 -19.14
N LYS A 400 9.35 11.01 -20.00
CA LYS A 400 7.91 11.04 -19.65
C LYS A 400 7.43 9.69 -19.12
N LEU A 401 7.95 8.58 -19.65
CA LEU A 401 7.51 7.24 -19.30
C LEU A 401 7.89 6.84 -17.87
N VAL A 402 9.12 7.13 -17.45
CA VAL A 402 9.60 6.77 -16.10
C VAL A 402 8.76 7.44 -14.99
N PRO A 403 8.52 8.77 -15.00
CA PRO A 403 7.65 9.39 -14.00
C PRO A 403 6.22 8.85 -13.99
N ALA A 404 5.68 8.48 -15.15
CA ALA A 404 4.33 7.91 -15.24
C ALA A 404 4.27 6.49 -14.63
N LEU A 405 5.29 5.65 -14.84
CA LEU A 405 5.40 4.33 -14.18
C LEU A 405 5.58 4.47 -12.65
N GLU A 406 6.37 5.44 -12.19
CA GLU A 406 6.49 5.74 -10.76
C GLU A 406 5.16 6.21 -10.17
N SER A 407 4.43 7.03 -10.91
CA SER A 407 3.10 7.49 -10.53
C SER A 407 2.12 6.32 -10.38
N LEU A 408 2.03 5.44 -11.37
CA LEU A 408 1.20 4.22 -11.30
C LEU A 408 1.59 3.31 -10.12
N LYS A 409 2.89 3.22 -9.82
CA LYS A 409 3.38 2.49 -8.65
C LYS A 409 2.94 3.14 -7.33
N ARG A 410 2.97 4.48 -7.25
CA ARG A 410 2.45 5.24 -6.10
C ARG A 410 0.95 5.03 -5.90
N ARG A 411 0.19 4.87 -6.97
CA ARG A 411 -1.25 4.54 -6.96
C ARG A 411 -1.54 3.07 -6.65
N SER A 412 -0.51 2.25 -6.43
CA SER A 412 -0.64 0.81 -6.18
C SER A 412 -1.30 0.01 -7.32
N LEU A 413 -1.30 0.53 -8.55
CA LEU A 413 -1.86 -0.11 -9.72
C LEU A 413 -0.84 -0.97 -10.48
N LEU A 414 0.46 -0.69 -10.31
CA LEU A 414 1.56 -1.35 -11.03
C LEU A 414 2.31 -2.32 -10.11
N GLU A 415 2.54 -3.53 -10.61
CA GLU A 415 3.45 -4.51 -10.02
C GLU A 415 4.77 -4.51 -10.79
N LYS A 416 5.88 -4.58 -10.06
CA LYS A 416 7.22 -4.74 -10.61
C LYS A 416 7.67 -6.17 -10.35
N GLU A 417 8.04 -6.89 -11.40
CA GLU A 417 8.64 -8.21 -11.32
C GLU A 417 10.12 -8.12 -11.69
N SER A 418 10.95 -8.85 -10.97
CA SER A 418 12.35 -9.02 -11.35
C SER A 418 12.46 -10.31 -12.14
N SER A 419 12.88 -10.24 -13.39
CA SER A 419 13.12 -11.43 -14.20
C SER A 419 14.19 -12.30 -13.54
N ARG A 420 13.89 -13.61 -13.36
CA ARG A 420 14.86 -14.59 -12.88
C ARG A 420 16.05 -14.78 -13.82
N ALA A 421 15.94 -14.37 -15.07
CA ALA A 421 16.94 -14.59 -16.13
C ALA A 421 17.73 -13.34 -16.56
N GLY A 422 17.45 -12.15 -15.99
CA GLY A 422 18.15 -10.91 -16.33
C GLY A 422 17.83 -9.78 -15.36
N ASN A 423 18.73 -8.79 -15.23
CA ASN A 423 18.60 -7.62 -14.35
C ASN A 423 17.51 -6.61 -14.83
N GLU A 424 16.68 -6.96 -15.82
CA GLU A 424 15.71 -6.03 -16.39
C GLU A 424 14.40 -6.04 -15.57
N ALA A 425 13.99 -4.86 -15.12
CA ALA A 425 12.71 -4.69 -14.43
C ALA A 425 11.55 -4.79 -15.42
N THR A 426 10.58 -5.64 -15.13
CA THR A 426 9.33 -5.75 -15.88
C THR A 426 8.15 -5.26 -15.06
N PHE A 427 7.13 -4.78 -15.74
CA PHE A 427 5.94 -4.16 -15.16
C PHE A 427 4.69 -4.89 -15.64
N THR A 428 3.75 -5.11 -14.73
CA THR A 428 2.46 -5.73 -15.02
C THR A 428 1.35 -5.14 -14.15
N LEU A 429 0.12 -5.41 -14.53
CA LEU A 429 -1.08 -5.08 -13.74
C LEU A 429 -1.51 -6.31 -12.93
N GLN A 430 -2.21 -6.08 -11.83
CA GLN A 430 -2.88 -7.17 -11.12
C GLN A 430 -3.98 -7.77 -12.01
N PRO A 431 -4.26 -9.08 -11.96
CA PRO A 431 -5.25 -9.73 -12.83
C PRO A 431 -6.62 -9.07 -12.82
N VAL A 432 -7.09 -8.67 -11.65
CA VAL A 432 -8.38 -7.96 -11.48
C VAL A 432 -8.36 -6.60 -12.17
N VAL A 433 -7.27 -5.83 -12.01
CA VAL A 433 -7.07 -4.54 -12.68
C VAL A 433 -6.99 -4.74 -14.18
N MET A 434 -6.24 -5.75 -14.63
CA MET A 434 -6.10 -6.08 -16.06
C MET A 434 -7.46 -6.37 -16.70
N LYS A 435 -8.30 -7.19 -16.06
CA LYS A 435 -9.64 -7.53 -16.55
C LYS A 435 -10.55 -6.28 -16.61
N TYR A 436 -10.55 -5.45 -15.57
CA TYR A 436 -11.27 -4.18 -15.58
C TYR A 436 -10.82 -3.28 -16.73
N VAL A 437 -9.51 -3.13 -16.91
CA VAL A 437 -8.93 -2.28 -17.97
C VAL A 437 -9.28 -2.79 -19.36
N ILE A 438 -9.27 -4.10 -19.58
CA ILE A 438 -9.72 -4.69 -20.87
C ILE A 438 -11.18 -4.33 -21.13
N ASN A 439 -12.06 -4.42 -20.15
CA ASN A 439 -13.47 -4.04 -20.32
C ASN A 439 -13.62 -2.55 -20.64
N GLN A 440 -12.90 -1.66 -19.95
CA GLN A 440 -12.90 -0.23 -20.24
C GLN A 440 -12.33 0.08 -21.64
N LEU A 441 -11.27 -0.65 -22.04
CA LEU A 441 -10.69 -0.54 -23.38
C LEU A 441 -11.73 -0.88 -24.46
N ILE A 442 -12.43 -2.00 -24.30
CA ILE A 442 -13.47 -2.45 -25.24
C ILE A 442 -14.58 -1.42 -25.36
N GLU A 443 -15.08 -0.94 -24.20
CA GLU A 443 -16.12 0.08 -24.15
C GLU A 443 -15.72 1.35 -24.89
N GLN A 444 -14.52 1.87 -24.59
CA GLN A 444 -14.01 3.11 -25.18
C GLN A 444 -13.75 2.94 -26.69
N VAL A 445 -13.21 1.81 -27.12
CA VAL A 445 -12.98 1.52 -28.55
C VAL A 445 -14.32 1.47 -29.31
N CYS A 446 -15.35 0.83 -28.75
CA CYS A 446 -16.67 0.83 -29.37
C CYS A 446 -17.24 2.25 -29.49
N GLN A 447 -17.14 3.06 -28.41
CA GLN A 447 -17.58 4.47 -28.43
C GLN A 447 -16.79 5.29 -29.47
N ASP A 448 -15.48 5.13 -29.54
CA ASP A 448 -14.61 5.82 -30.51
C ASP A 448 -15.00 5.48 -31.96
N ILE A 449 -15.25 4.20 -32.27
CA ILE A 449 -15.69 3.75 -33.60
C ILE A 449 -17.05 4.36 -33.95
N MET A 450 -18.05 4.21 -33.05
CA MET A 450 -19.39 4.74 -33.28
C MET A 450 -19.39 6.27 -33.43
N ALA A 451 -18.62 6.99 -32.60
CA ALA A 451 -18.46 8.42 -32.75
C ALA A 451 -17.80 8.81 -34.09
N THR A 452 -16.84 8.02 -34.58
CA THR A 452 -16.19 8.24 -35.88
C THR A 452 -17.15 8.05 -37.03
N VAL A 453 -17.99 7.00 -36.98
CA VAL A 453 -19.01 6.73 -37.99
C VAL A 453 -20.02 7.87 -38.05
N VAL A 454 -20.49 8.35 -36.88
CA VAL A 454 -21.47 9.45 -36.82
C VAL A 454 -20.89 10.79 -37.23
N THR A 455 -19.68 11.13 -36.75
CA THR A 455 -19.06 12.45 -36.97
C THR A 455 -18.26 12.54 -38.26
N GLN A 456 -18.01 11.42 -38.95
CA GLN A 456 -17.13 11.31 -40.12
C GLN A 456 -15.73 11.89 -39.86
N SER A 457 -15.22 11.73 -38.63
CA SER A 457 -13.95 12.31 -38.20
C SER A 457 -13.04 11.27 -37.53
N VAL A 458 -11.91 10.96 -38.16
CA VAL A 458 -10.89 10.02 -37.65
C VAL A 458 -10.23 10.50 -36.35
N SER A 459 -10.40 11.78 -35.98
CA SER A 459 -9.86 12.33 -34.73
C SER A 459 -10.45 11.67 -33.47
N LYS A 460 -11.60 11.01 -33.58
CA LYS A 460 -12.27 10.29 -32.49
C LYS A 460 -11.65 8.93 -32.18
N LEU A 461 -10.85 8.36 -33.07
CA LEU A 461 -10.21 7.05 -32.88
C LEU A 461 -9.00 7.11 -31.94
N GLY A 462 -9.19 7.61 -30.71
CA GLY A 462 -8.11 7.89 -29.76
C GLY A 462 -7.24 6.66 -29.43
N ILE A 463 -7.86 5.59 -28.92
CA ILE A 463 -7.16 4.35 -28.53
C ILE A 463 -6.67 3.58 -29.74
N LEU A 464 -7.50 3.43 -30.77
CA LEU A 464 -7.13 2.68 -31.97
C LEU A 464 -5.90 3.26 -32.69
N ARG A 465 -5.68 4.57 -32.58
CA ARG A 465 -4.48 5.24 -33.14
C ARG A 465 -3.23 4.99 -32.32
N THR A 466 -3.36 4.95 -31.02
CA THR A 466 -2.23 4.96 -30.10
C THR A 466 -1.78 3.57 -29.65
N HIS A 467 -2.66 2.56 -29.76
CA HIS A 467 -2.42 1.20 -29.27
C HIS A 467 -2.72 0.15 -30.35
N ALA A 468 -1.78 -0.76 -30.56
CA ALA A 468 -2.03 -1.97 -31.35
C ALA A 468 -2.80 -2.98 -30.49
N LEU A 469 -4.04 -3.32 -30.87
CA LEU A 469 -4.88 -4.28 -30.14
C LEU A 469 -4.39 -5.71 -30.27
N VAL A 470 -3.72 -6.04 -31.38
CA VAL A 470 -2.97 -7.28 -31.59
C VAL A 470 -1.53 -6.92 -31.92
N LYS A 471 -0.58 -7.47 -31.17
CA LYS A 471 0.84 -7.16 -31.35
C LYS A 471 1.48 -8.07 -32.38
N GLU A 472 2.05 -7.49 -33.45
CA GLU A 472 2.68 -8.24 -34.54
C GLU A 472 3.81 -9.18 -34.09
N GLU A 473 4.63 -8.73 -33.14
CA GLU A 473 5.76 -9.48 -32.57
C GLU A 473 5.37 -10.47 -31.47
N ALA A 474 4.09 -10.62 -31.15
CA ALA A 474 3.64 -11.56 -30.13
C ALA A 474 3.68 -13.00 -30.65
N THR A 475 3.87 -13.96 -29.74
CA THR A 475 3.73 -15.40 -30.08
C THR A 475 2.30 -15.69 -30.52
N THR A 476 2.12 -16.78 -31.30
CA THR A 476 0.79 -17.20 -31.78
C THR A 476 -0.22 -17.33 -30.63
N GLU A 477 0.18 -17.89 -29.50
CA GLU A 477 -0.66 -18.04 -28.30
C GLU A 477 -1.12 -16.69 -27.74
N VAL A 478 -0.21 -15.71 -27.64
CA VAL A 478 -0.55 -14.36 -27.16
C VAL A 478 -1.48 -13.65 -28.14
N LYS A 479 -1.26 -13.79 -29.44
CA LYS A 479 -2.16 -13.24 -30.47
C LYS A 479 -3.56 -13.83 -30.37
N GLN A 480 -3.69 -15.15 -30.19
CA GLN A 480 -4.99 -15.80 -29.99
C GLN A 480 -5.71 -15.27 -28.73
N ILE A 481 -4.98 -15.07 -27.62
CA ILE A 481 -5.53 -14.47 -26.42
C ILE A 481 -6.04 -13.05 -26.69
N GLN A 482 -5.26 -12.21 -27.39
CA GLN A 482 -5.64 -10.85 -27.74
C GLN A 482 -6.87 -10.81 -28.65
N ILE A 483 -6.93 -11.69 -29.66
CA ILE A 483 -8.09 -11.82 -30.55
C ILE A 483 -9.33 -12.18 -29.73
N ARG A 484 -9.27 -13.24 -28.94
CA ARG A 484 -10.40 -13.72 -28.15
C ARG A 484 -10.86 -12.74 -27.08
N LEU A 485 -9.92 -12.16 -26.31
CA LEU A 485 -10.27 -11.31 -25.17
C LEU A 485 -10.59 -9.86 -25.54
N ILE A 486 -10.13 -9.38 -26.71
CA ILE A 486 -10.28 -7.99 -27.10
C ILE A 486 -11.08 -7.87 -28.40
N LEU A 487 -10.54 -8.36 -29.53
CA LEU A 487 -11.17 -8.13 -30.84
C LEU A 487 -12.57 -8.75 -30.95
N THR A 488 -12.71 -10.03 -30.61
CA THR A 488 -14.01 -10.72 -30.67
C THR A 488 -15.04 -9.99 -29.79
N ARG A 489 -14.65 -9.57 -28.60
CA ARG A 489 -15.55 -8.85 -27.70
C ARG A 489 -15.92 -7.44 -28.18
N ILE A 490 -15.01 -6.73 -28.85
CA ILE A 490 -15.33 -5.46 -29.52
C ILE A 490 -16.37 -5.71 -30.63
N VAL A 491 -16.17 -6.72 -31.48
CA VAL A 491 -17.09 -7.07 -32.56
C VAL A 491 -18.46 -7.44 -31.99
N ASP A 492 -18.52 -8.33 -31.02
CA ASP A 492 -19.78 -8.74 -30.38
C ASP A 492 -20.54 -7.53 -29.78
N ARG A 493 -19.82 -6.60 -29.13
CA ARG A 493 -20.42 -5.40 -28.54
C ARG A 493 -20.90 -4.40 -29.60
N LEU A 494 -20.12 -4.22 -30.68
CA LEU A 494 -20.54 -3.38 -31.81
C LEU A 494 -21.81 -3.92 -32.48
N TYR A 495 -21.95 -5.25 -32.61
CA TYR A 495 -23.18 -5.85 -33.12
C TYR A 495 -24.40 -5.56 -32.21
N LEU A 496 -24.22 -5.57 -30.89
CA LEU A 496 -25.29 -5.26 -29.94
C LEU A 496 -25.67 -3.77 -29.90
N THR A 497 -24.74 -2.87 -30.22
CA THR A 497 -24.94 -1.42 -30.14
C THR A 497 -25.24 -0.78 -31.50
N SER A 498 -24.95 -1.48 -32.60
CA SER A 498 -25.18 -0.98 -33.96
C SER A 498 -26.68 -1.11 -34.30
N THR A 499 -27.41 -0.02 -34.11
CA THR A 499 -28.83 0.11 -34.50
C THR A 499 -29.00 0.69 -35.91
N GLY A 500 -27.90 0.84 -36.67
CA GLY A 500 -27.89 1.45 -37.98
C GLY A 500 -28.42 0.58 -39.12
N VAL A 501 -28.86 1.21 -40.18
CA VAL A 501 -29.38 0.54 -41.42
C VAL A 501 -28.26 -0.20 -42.15
N ASN A 502 -27.00 0.24 -41.98
CA ASN A 502 -25.86 -0.37 -42.66
C ASN A 502 -25.20 -1.48 -41.83
N PRO A 503 -24.78 -2.58 -42.44
CA PRO A 503 -24.02 -3.62 -41.76
C PRO A 503 -22.75 -3.09 -41.10
N LEU A 504 -22.35 -3.69 -39.98
CA LEU A 504 -21.14 -3.29 -39.26
C LEU A 504 -19.88 -3.30 -40.12
N GLU A 505 -19.79 -4.27 -41.03
CA GLU A 505 -18.70 -4.40 -41.99
C GLU A 505 -18.59 -3.18 -42.92
N GLU A 506 -19.73 -2.67 -43.43
CA GLU A 506 -19.73 -1.44 -44.27
C GLU A 506 -19.29 -0.23 -43.47
N GLN A 507 -19.71 -0.11 -42.23
CA GLN A 507 -19.32 1.00 -41.35
C GLN A 507 -17.80 0.99 -41.07
N LEU A 508 -17.22 -0.19 -40.79
CA LEU A 508 -15.76 -0.31 -40.57
C LEU A 508 -14.97 -0.07 -41.84
N ASN A 509 -15.46 -0.54 -43.01
CA ASN A 509 -14.84 -0.26 -44.32
C ASN A 509 -14.87 1.24 -44.64
N GLN A 510 -15.95 1.96 -44.27
CA GLN A 510 -16.03 3.40 -44.43
C GLN A 510 -14.98 4.11 -43.54
N VAL A 511 -14.81 3.67 -42.28
CA VAL A 511 -13.75 4.18 -41.40
C VAL A 511 -12.38 3.92 -41.98
N LEU A 512 -12.13 2.75 -42.55
CA LEU A 512 -10.86 2.39 -43.19
C LEU A 512 -10.54 3.32 -44.36
N LEU A 513 -11.53 3.58 -45.23
CA LEU A 513 -11.38 4.52 -46.34
C LEU A 513 -11.04 5.94 -45.89
N MET A 514 -11.67 6.41 -44.81
CA MET A 514 -11.32 7.72 -44.22
C MET A 514 -9.87 7.74 -43.72
N LEU A 515 -9.40 6.68 -43.05
CA LEU A 515 -8.04 6.56 -42.57
C LEU A 515 -6.98 6.61 -43.68
N GLN A 516 -7.28 6.05 -44.85
CA GLN A 516 -6.35 6.05 -46.02
C GLN A 516 -6.06 7.47 -46.56
N GLN A 517 -6.89 8.45 -46.25
CA GLN A 517 -6.70 9.85 -46.68
C GLN A 517 -5.71 10.61 -45.79
N HIS A 518 -5.20 10.01 -44.70
CA HIS A 518 -4.32 10.65 -43.73
C HIS A 518 -2.92 10.00 -43.69
N SER A 519 -1.92 10.75 -43.23
CA SER A 519 -0.55 10.21 -43.07
C SER A 519 -0.49 9.14 -41.99
N THR A 520 0.44 8.20 -42.12
CA THR A 520 0.68 7.11 -41.15
C THR A 520 0.90 7.62 -39.75
N GLN A 521 1.58 8.75 -39.59
CA GLN A 521 1.81 9.36 -38.29
C GLN A 521 0.50 9.89 -37.65
N ALA A 522 -0.44 10.34 -38.45
CA ALA A 522 -1.73 10.85 -37.99
C ALA A 522 -2.69 9.73 -37.57
N VAL A 523 -2.65 8.58 -38.27
CA VAL A 523 -3.57 7.46 -38.04
C VAL A 523 -3.01 6.36 -37.13
N GLY A 524 -1.68 6.27 -36.96
CA GLY A 524 -1.01 5.30 -36.09
C GLY A 524 -1.41 3.85 -36.37
N TYR A 525 -1.87 3.14 -35.33
CA TYR A 525 -2.31 1.73 -35.44
C TYR A 525 -3.75 1.56 -35.92
N ALA A 526 -4.52 2.65 -36.14
CA ALA A 526 -5.95 2.54 -36.45
C ALA A 526 -6.25 1.71 -37.70
N PRO A 527 -5.53 1.85 -38.84
CA PRO A 527 -5.81 1.03 -40.03
C PRO A 527 -5.66 -0.47 -39.74
N THR A 528 -4.56 -0.88 -39.11
CA THR A 528 -4.31 -2.29 -38.75
C THR A 528 -5.36 -2.82 -37.77
N ASN A 529 -5.75 -2.02 -36.78
CA ASN A 529 -6.78 -2.41 -35.82
C ASN A 529 -8.14 -2.63 -36.51
N ILE A 530 -8.56 -1.71 -37.41
CA ILE A 530 -9.82 -1.87 -38.18
C ILE A 530 -9.77 -3.07 -39.08
N LEU A 531 -8.64 -3.35 -39.78
CA LEU A 531 -8.47 -4.56 -40.61
C LEU A 531 -8.60 -5.82 -39.75
N ASN A 532 -7.96 -5.87 -38.59
CA ASN A 532 -8.09 -7.01 -37.66
C ASN A 532 -9.54 -7.24 -37.21
N LEU A 533 -10.33 -6.17 -36.98
CA LEU A 533 -11.76 -6.31 -36.65
C LEU A 533 -12.56 -6.86 -37.82
N LEU A 534 -12.30 -6.42 -39.06
CA LEU A 534 -12.91 -6.96 -40.27
C LEU A 534 -12.56 -8.43 -40.45
N ASP A 535 -11.29 -8.81 -40.26
CA ASP A 535 -10.85 -10.21 -40.34
C ASP A 535 -11.53 -11.13 -39.31
N VAL A 536 -11.87 -10.63 -38.15
CA VAL A 536 -12.68 -11.36 -37.13
C VAL A 536 -14.12 -11.53 -37.60
N ILE A 537 -14.72 -10.51 -38.23
CA ILE A 537 -16.10 -10.53 -38.75
C ILE A 537 -16.18 -11.55 -39.88
N GLU A 538 -15.21 -11.53 -40.82
CA GLU A 538 -15.13 -12.44 -41.99
C GLU A 538 -14.71 -13.87 -41.61
N GLY A 539 -14.37 -14.15 -40.37
CA GLY A 539 -13.92 -15.45 -39.87
C GLY A 539 -12.50 -15.86 -40.32
N LYS A 540 -11.70 -14.91 -40.84
CA LYS A 540 -10.29 -15.11 -41.20
C LYS A 540 -9.38 -15.23 -39.99
N LEU A 541 -9.70 -14.54 -38.92
CA LEU A 541 -9.08 -14.73 -37.60
C LEU A 541 -10.00 -15.64 -36.79
N GLN A 542 -9.53 -16.83 -36.41
CA GLN A 542 -10.31 -17.77 -35.60
C GLN A 542 -10.72 -17.15 -34.26
N ARG A 543 -12.03 -17.27 -33.96
CA ARG A 543 -12.63 -16.86 -32.70
C ARG A 543 -12.11 -17.64 -31.51
#